data_fea8f181d90dfbcb8b19703e1475dfc5
#
_entry.id   fea8f181d90dfbcb8b19703e1475dfc5
#
_cell.length_a   1.000
_cell.length_b   1.000
_cell.length_c   1.000
_cell.angle_alpha   90.00
_cell.angle_beta   90.00
_cell.angle_gamma   90.00
#
_symmetry.space_group_name_H-M   'P 1'
#
loop_
_entity.id
_entity.type
_entity.pdbx_description
1 polymer ?
#
loop_
_entity_poly.entity_id
_entity_poly.type
_entity_poly.pdbx_seq_one_letter_code
_entity_poly.pdbx_strand_id
1 'polypeptide(L)'
;GGGARLALCLTVDRTAATRIPCTVVDPRYAKFSDYTARRILKLAVDSEAAEDEKDEADDKDGADVGGAHVLPLSALFGEPYRSDAAQMRRVEAHLKRVGFTFHRRPFDLSYVADEAATWRQAAAVVGLHPDEATEAIVDAALAAGKPFAVVPCCVFPALFPDRRLKDGGGVRRLAEFVVYLQEKHVGIKVAVLEGVPGCNTVVYKQ
;
A
#
# COMPACT_ATOMS: atom_id res chain seq x y z
N GLY A 1 7.75 -4.75 4.39
CA GLY A 1 6.66 -4.97 3.80
C GLY A 1 6.41 -5.22 2.33
N GLY A 2 5.57 -6.22 2.04
CA GLY A 2 5.15 -6.55 0.68
C GLY A 2 4.37 -5.43 0.00
N GLY A 3 3.58 -4.66 0.74
CA GLY A 3 2.77 -3.56 0.22
C GLY A 3 3.58 -2.44 -0.42
N ALA A 4 4.68 -2.01 0.21
CA ALA A 4 5.53 -0.96 -0.35
C ALA A 4 6.20 -1.38 -1.67
N ARG A 5 6.61 -2.66 -1.79
CA ARG A 5 7.18 -3.19 -3.04
C ARG A 5 6.15 -3.22 -4.17
N LEU A 6 4.93 -3.65 -3.88
CA LEU A 6 3.84 -3.65 -4.87
C LEU A 6 3.53 -2.22 -5.33
N ALA A 7 3.41 -1.28 -4.41
CA ALA A 7 3.15 0.12 -4.72
C ALA A 7 4.25 0.70 -5.62
N LEU A 8 5.53 0.44 -5.32
CA LEU A 8 6.64 0.87 -6.18
C LEU A 8 6.56 0.27 -7.59
N CYS A 9 6.21 -1.01 -7.73
CA CYS A 9 6.02 -1.62 -9.05
C CYS A 9 4.88 -0.96 -9.83
N LEU A 10 3.83 -0.50 -9.17
CA LEU A 10 2.69 0.16 -9.81
C LEU A 10 2.95 1.64 -10.15
N THR A 11 3.76 2.33 -9.35
CA THR A 11 4.02 3.77 -9.51
C THR A 11 5.32 4.06 -10.25
N VAL A 12 6.43 3.48 -9.82
CA VAL A 12 7.79 3.85 -10.27
C VAL A 12 8.20 3.09 -11.51
N ASP A 13 7.83 1.80 -11.60
CA ASP A 13 8.27 0.91 -12.69
C ASP A 13 7.39 0.99 -13.96
N ARG A 14 6.44 1.91 -14.00
CA ARG A 14 5.49 2.05 -15.10
C ARG A 14 5.73 3.32 -15.90
N THR A 15 5.38 3.28 -17.18
CA THR A 15 5.33 4.49 -18.00
C THR A 15 4.25 5.44 -17.48
N ALA A 16 4.31 6.73 -17.84
CA ALA A 16 3.32 7.71 -17.40
C ALA A 16 1.87 7.28 -17.72
N ALA A 17 1.66 6.65 -18.88
CA ALA A 17 0.34 6.18 -19.32
C ALA A 17 -0.21 4.97 -18.53
N THR A 18 0.66 4.19 -17.89
CA THR A 18 0.25 2.96 -17.17
C THR A 18 0.50 3.04 -15.65
N ARG A 19 0.93 4.20 -15.17
CA ARG A 19 1.24 4.45 -13.76
C ARG A 19 -0.04 4.51 -12.92
N ILE A 20 0.00 3.86 -11.77
CA ILE A 20 -1.10 3.87 -10.79
C ILE A 20 -0.59 4.54 -9.51
N PRO A 21 -1.09 5.73 -9.14
CA PRO A 21 -0.77 6.35 -7.86
C PRO A 21 -1.14 5.43 -6.70
N CYS A 22 -0.25 5.30 -5.71
CA CYS A 22 -0.45 4.39 -4.59
C CYS A 22 -0.12 5.06 -3.26
N THR A 23 -1.03 4.97 -2.30
CA THR A 23 -0.76 5.25 -0.89
C THR A 23 -0.50 3.94 -0.16
N VAL A 24 0.68 3.83 0.47
CA VAL A 24 1.03 2.71 1.35
C VAL A 24 0.68 3.07 2.78
N VAL A 25 -0.03 2.18 3.47
CA VAL A 25 -0.35 2.30 4.89
C VAL A 25 0.28 1.12 5.63
N ASP A 26 1.26 1.38 6.50
CA ASP A 26 1.93 0.34 7.30
C ASP A 26 2.44 0.98 8.61
N PRO A 27 2.12 0.44 9.78
CA PRO A 27 2.59 0.96 11.06
C PRO A 27 4.09 0.74 11.26
N ARG A 28 4.68 -0.22 10.53
CA ARG A 28 6.07 -0.60 10.65
C ARG A 28 6.96 0.31 9.80
N TYR A 29 8.05 0.69 10.39
CA TYR A 29 9.09 1.42 9.68
C TYR A 29 9.94 0.44 8.86
N ALA A 30 9.57 0.27 7.59
CA ALA A 30 10.33 -0.57 6.67
C ALA A 30 11.17 0.31 5.74
N LYS A 31 12.50 0.21 5.86
CA LYS A 31 13.42 0.81 4.90
C LYS A 31 13.39 0.05 3.57
N PHE A 32 13.59 0.75 2.48
CA PHE A 32 13.85 0.13 1.20
C PHE A 32 15.13 -0.71 1.25
N SER A 33 15.13 -1.86 0.59
CA SER A 33 16.37 -2.60 0.36
C SER A 33 17.32 -1.78 -0.52
N ASP A 34 18.62 -2.05 -0.44
CA ASP A 34 19.63 -1.40 -1.29
C ASP A 34 19.31 -1.50 -2.78
N TYR A 35 18.81 -2.65 -3.22
CA TYR A 35 18.37 -2.83 -4.60
C TYR A 35 17.24 -1.85 -4.97
N THR A 36 16.23 -1.75 -4.12
CA THR A 36 15.09 -0.86 -4.33
C THR A 36 15.52 0.60 -4.31
N ALA A 37 16.36 0.99 -3.33
CA ALA A 37 16.88 2.34 -3.20
C ALA A 37 17.67 2.76 -4.45
N ARG A 38 18.62 1.95 -4.91
CA ARG A 38 19.41 2.22 -6.14
C ARG A 38 18.52 2.36 -7.36
N ARG A 39 17.48 1.54 -7.49
CA ARG A 39 16.56 1.60 -8.63
C ARG A 39 15.77 2.91 -8.65
N ILE A 40 15.22 3.34 -7.50
CA ILE A 40 14.50 4.62 -7.39
C ILE A 40 15.43 5.80 -7.70
N LEU A 41 16.65 5.78 -7.14
CA LEU A 41 17.66 6.80 -7.41
C LEU A 41 17.96 6.95 -8.90
N LYS A 42 18.18 5.82 -9.58
CA LYS A 42 18.44 5.81 -11.03
C LYS A 42 17.26 6.43 -11.79
N LEU A 43 16.04 6.01 -11.49
CA LEU A 43 14.83 6.51 -12.15
C LEU A 43 14.59 8.01 -11.88
N ALA A 44 14.94 8.51 -10.69
CA ALA A 44 14.86 9.92 -10.35
C ALA A 44 15.83 10.75 -11.20
N VAL A 45 17.07 10.28 -11.39
CA VAL A 45 18.08 10.95 -12.22
C VAL A 45 17.68 10.89 -13.71
N ASP A 46 17.30 9.72 -14.22
CA ASP A 46 16.92 9.53 -15.61
C ASP A 46 15.70 10.41 -15.99
N SER A 47 14.83 10.70 -15.03
CA SER A 47 13.65 11.53 -15.26
C SER A 47 13.94 13.03 -15.31
N GLU A 48 14.97 13.53 -14.61
CA GLU A 48 15.42 14.92 -14.69
C GLU A 48 16.10 15.19 -16.04
N ALA A 49 16.94 14.27 -16.51
CA ALA A 49 17.59 14.39 -17.81
C ALA A 49 16.61 14.49 -18.99
N ALA A 50 15.39 13.96 -18.83
CA ALA A 50 14.33 14.04 -19.83
C ALA A 50 13.50 15.33 -19.73
N GLU A 51 13.58 16.08 -18.63
CA GLU A 51 12.82 17.31 -18.37
C GLU A 51 13.62 18.57 -18.68
N ASP A 52 14.96 18.51 -18.62
CA ASP A 52 15.85 19.62 -19.05
C ASP A 52 15.68 19.97 -20.54
N GLU A 53 14.98 19.14 -21.34
CA GLU A 53 14.57 19.42 -22.70
C GLU A 53 13.17 20.07 -22.83
N LYS A 54 12.40 20.27 -21.75
CA LYS A 54 11.06 20.84 -21.77
C LYS A 54 10.80 21.77 -20.58
N ASP A 55 10.93 23.04 -20.86
CA ASP A 55 10.19 24.17 -20.30
C ASP A 55 10.39 24.61 -18.83
N GLU A 56 10.96 25.81 -18.76
CA GLU A 56 10.67 26.81 -17.74
C GLU A 56 9.17 27.17 -17.79
N ALA A 57 8.32 26.59 -16.93
CA ALA A 57 7.04 27.23 -16.55
C ALA A 57 6.39 26.57 -15.33
N ASP A 58 6.14 27.43 -14.35
CA ASP A 58 5.06 27.36 -13.35
C ASP A 58 5.23 26.41 -12.14
N ASP A 59 6.02 26.91 -11.21
CA ASP A 59 5.98 26.53 -9.80
C ASP A 59 4.78 27.25 -9.13
N LYS A 60 3.64 26.61 -9.00
CA LYS A 60 2.51 27.05 -8.17
C LYS A 60 1.85 25.90 -7.41
N ASP A 61 2.08 25.95 -6.08
CA ASP A 61 1.16 25.50 -5.04
C ASP A 61 0.75 24.03 -5.04
N GLY A 62 1.67 23.15 -4.71
CA GLY A 62 1.34 21.89 -4.07
C GLY A 62 1.03 22.13 -2.59
N ALA A 63 -0.25 22.30 -2.22
CA ALA A 63 -0.66 22.35 -0.82
C ALA A 63 -0.13 21.11 -0.10
N ASP A 64 0.69 21.32 0.91
CA ASP A 64 1.15 20.30 1.85
C ASP A 64 -0.07 19.74 2.61
N VAL A 65 -0.65 18.66 2.10
CA VAL A 65 -1.66 17.85 2.80
C VAL A 65 -0.98 16.86 3.77
N GLY A 66 0.10 17.29 4.42
CA GLY A 66 0.83 16.50 5.39
C GLY A 66 0.08 16.44 6.73
N GLY A 67 -0.83 15.49 6.91
CA GLY A 67 -1.27 15.08 8.25
C GLY A 67 -0.07 14.55 9.07
N ALA A 68 -0.16 14.64 10.40
CA ALA A 68 0.89 14.25 11.35
C ALA A 68 1.44 12.81 11.19
N HIS A 69 0.85 12.01 10.32
CA HIS A 69 1.20 10.61 10.07
C HIS A 69 1.89 10.35 8.72
N VAL A 70 2.02 11.36 7.86
CA VAL A 70 2.75 11.23 6.60
C VAL A 70 4.24 11.34 6.88
N LEU A 71 4.99 10.28 6.54
CA LEU A 71 6.44 10.31 6.66
C LEU A 71 7.07 11.01 5.45
N PRO A 72 8.14 11.77 5.67
CA PRO A 72 8.99 12.19 4.57
C PRO A 72 9.54 10.94 3.87
N LEU A 73 9.44 10.89 2.56
CA LEU A 73 9.80 9.69 1.77
C LEU A 73 11.29 9.35 1.90
N SER A 74 12.15 10.33 2.18
CA SER A 74 13.55 10.15 2.54
C SER A 74 13.75 9.20 3.75
N ALA A 75 12.80 9.16 4.66
CA ALA A 75 12.84 8.26 5.82
C ALA A 75 12.81 6.77 5.44
N LEU A 76 12.35 6.42 4.25
CA LEU A 76 12.32 5.05 3.74
C LEU A 76 13.69 4.57 3.22
N PHE A 77 14.67 5.47 3.11
CA PHE A 77 16.03 5.15 2.66
C PHE A 77 16.96 4.92 3.86
N GLY A 78 17.86 3.93 3.73
CA GLY A 78 18.94 3.68 4.67
C GLY A 78 20.20 4.49 4.32
N GLU A 79 21.22 4.41 5.18
CA GLU A 79 22.56 4.88 4.83
C GLU A 79 23.20 3.93 3.78
N PRO A 80 24.06 4.44 2.84
CA PRO A 80 24.54 5.85 2.79
C PRO A 80 23.60 6.82 2.04
N TYR A 81 22.51 6.36 1.47
CA TYR A 81 21.64 7.17 0.59
C TYR A 81 21.05 8.39 1.30
N ARG A 82 20.69 8.22 2.57
CA ARG A 82 20.05 9.25 3.38
C ARG A 82 20.96 10.44 3.69
N SER A 83 22.27 10.25 3.68
CA SER A 83 23.25 11.31 3.99
C SER A 83 23.40 12.34 2.87
N ASP A 84 23.00 12.03 1.63
CA ASP A 84 22.99 12.99 0.53
C ASP A 84 21.63 13.72 0.45
N ALA A 85 21.57 14.88 1.06
CA ALA A 85 20.35 15.68 1.12
C ALA A 85 19.86 16.16 -0.26
N ALA A 86 20.77 16.43 -1.20
CA ALA A 86 20.40 16.86 -2.54
C ALA A 86 19.76 15.70 -3.32
N GLN A 87 20.37 14.51 -3.24
CA GLN A 87 19.84 13.30 -3.83
C GLN A 87 18.47 12.93 -3.24
N MET A 88 18.30 13.07 -1.92
CA MET A 88 17.02 12.77 -1.27
C MET A 88 15.91 13.73 -1.70
N ARG A 89 16.17 15.03 -1.86
CA ARG A 89 15.16 15.97 -2.39
C ARG A 89 14.68 15.57 -3.79
N ARG A 90 15.60 15.16 -4.68
CA ARG A 90 15.26 14.68 -6.03
C ARG A 90 14.38 13.44 -5.99
N VAL A 91 14.75 12.48 -5.13
CA VAL A 91 13.96 11.24 -4.93
C VAL A 91 12.57 11.55 -4.40
N GLU A 92 12.45 12.43 -3.41
CA GLU A 92 11.15 12.83 -2.86
C GLU A 92 10.29 13.52 -3.91
N ALA A 93 10.85 14.44 -4.68
CA ALA A 93 10.16 15.09 -5.79
C ALA A 93 9.67 14.06 -6.81
N HIS A 94 10.56 13.11 -7.19
CA HIS A 94 10.19 12.03 -8.12
C HIS A 94 9.07 11.15 -7.57
N LEU A 95 9.16 10.67 -6.33
CA LEU A 95 8.14 9.81 -5.73
C LEU A 95 6.78 10.53 -5.59
N LYS A 96 6.79 11.80 -5.18
CA LYS A 96 5.58 12.63 -5.15
C LYS A 96 4.96 12.78 -6.54
N ARG A 97 5.76 13.11 -7.55
CA ARG A 97 5.32 13.25 -8.94
C ARG A 97 4.71 11.97 -9.50
N VAL A 98 5.24 10.80 -9.15
CA VAL A 98 4.66 9.52 -9.57
C VAL A 98 3.45 9.09 -8.72
N GLY A 99 3.08 9.85 -7.71
CA GLY A 99 1.93 9.58 -6.86
C GLY A 99 2.17 8.48 -5.81
N PHE A 100 3.41 8.35 -5.31
CA PHE A 100 3.73 7.44 -4.20
C PHE A 100 3.67 8.20 -2.87
N THR A 101 2.84 7.72 -1.94
CA THR A 101 2.70 8.26 -0.59
C THR A 101 2.83 7.14 0.44
N PHE A 102 3.36 7.45 1.62
CA PHE A 102 3.51 6.49 2.71
C PHE A 102 2.95 7.07 4.02
N HIS A 103 1.92 6.40 4.57
CA HIS A 103 1.32 6.72 5.86
C HIS A 103 1.80 5.71 6.91
N ARG A 104 2.54 6.18 7.91
CA ARG A 104 3.03 5.34 9.01
C ARG A 104 2.00 5.23 10.11
N ARG A 105 1.01 4.38 9.90
CA ARG A 105 0.00 4.07 10.91
C ARG A 105 -0.69 2.74 10.60
N PRO A 106 -1.37 2.12 11.57
CA PRO A 106 -2.24 0.96 11.31
C PRO A 106 -3.33 1.33 10.29
N PHE A 107 -3.73 0.35 9.48
CA PHE A 107 -4.97 0.46 8.73
C PHE A 107 -6.10 -0.14 9.57
N ASP A 108 -7.00 0.71 10.00
CA ASP A 108 -8.20 0.38 10.77
C ASP A 108 -9.34 1.37 10.43
N LEU A 109 -10.45 1.28 11.13
CA LEU A 109 -11.59 2.19 10.92
C LEU A 109 -11.24 3.64 11.26
N SER A 110 -10.31 3.89 12.20
CA SER A 110 -9.86 5.25 12.52
C SER A 110 -9.07 5.85 11.35
N TYR A 111 -8.25 5.04 10.66
CA TYR A 111 -7.56 5.48 9.44
C TYR A 111 -8.56 5.96 8.39
N VAL A 112 -9.62 5.20 8.16
CA VAL A 112 -10.63 5.55 7.15
C VAL A 112 -11.33 6.87 7.47
N ALA A 113 -11.57 7.15 8.75
CA ALA A 113 -12.19 8.40 9.21
C ALA A 113 -11.23 9.59 9.12
N ASP A 114 -10.00 9.43 9.63
CA ASP A 114 -8.99 10.49 9.70
C ASP A 114 -8.47 10.87 8.31
N GLU A 115 -8.27 9.88 7.43
CA GLU A 115 -7.73 10.04 6.08
C GLU A 115 -8.85 9.95 5.01
N ALA A 116 -10.00 10.51 5.32
CA ALA A 116 -11.21 10.37 4.51
C ALA A 116 -11.03 10.85 3.06
N ALA A 117 -10.17 11.83 2.80
CA ALA A 117 -9.86 12.30 1.45
C ALA A 117 -9.11 11.23 0.65
N THR A 118 -8.02 10.70 1.20
CA THR A 118 -7.23 9.60 0.63
C THR A 118 -8.10 8.37 0.41
N TRP A 119 -8.91 8.02 1.41
CA TRP A 119 -9.84 6.90 1.33
C TRP A 119 -10.86 7.08 0.20
N ARG A 120 -11.49 8.23 0.07
CA ARG A 120 -12.46 8.51 -1.01
C ARG A 120 -11.85 8.41 -2.40
N GLN A 121 -10.62 8.92 -2.57
CA GLN A 121 -9.92 8.92 -3.86
C GLN A 121 -9.41 7.52 -4.26
N ALA A 122 -9.20 6.62 -3.31
CA ALA A 122 -8.73 5.28 -3.61
C ALA A 122 -9.76 4.52 -4.47
N ALA A 123 -9.36 4.11 -5.67
CA ALA A 123 -10.18 3.33 -6.58
C ALA A 123 -10.31 1.85 -6.15
N ALA A 124 -9.31 1.33 -5.45
CA ALA A 124 -9.28 -0.03 -4.92
C ALA A 124 -8.39 -0.12 -3.70
N VAL A 125 -8.55 -1.17 -2.90
CA VAL A 125 -7.71 -1.43 -1.73
C VAL A 125 -7.01 -2.78 -1.88
N VAL A 126 -5.69 -2.81 -1.69
CA VAL A 126 -4.90 -4.05 -1.82
C VAL A 126 -4.12 -4.29 -0.53
N GLY A 127 -4.29 -5.48 0.04
CA GLY A 127 -3.54 -5.95 1.21
C GLY A 127 -2.69 -7.18 0.87
N LEU A 128 -1.36 -7.00 0.77
CA LEU A 128 -0.42 -8.11 0.61
C LEU A 128 0.21 -8.45 1.96
N HIS A 129 -0.21 -9.55 2.55
CA HIS A 129 0.15 -9.97 3.91
C HIS A 129 -0.10 -8.86 4.95
N PRO A 130 -1.35 -8.39 5.05
CA PRO A 130 -1.66 -7.20 5.85
C PRO A 130 -1.80 -7.50 7.35
N ASP A 131 -1.46 -8.71 7.78
CA ASP A 131 -1.48 -9.14 9.19
C ASP A 131 -2.84 -8.83 9.86
N GLU A 132 -2.86 -8.10 10.97
CA GLU A 132 -4.07 -7.73 11.72
C GLU A 132 -5.05 -6.87 10.92
N ALA A 133 -4.55 -6.10 9.95
CA ALA A 133 -5.37 -5.20 9.14
C ALA A 133 -6.25 -5.93 8.10
N THR A 134 -6.04 -7.25 7.89
CA THR A 134 -6.74 -8.02 6.83
C THR A 134 -8.26 -7.83 6.87
N GLU A 135 -8.86 -8.01 8.03
CA GLU A 135 -10.32 -7.90 8.17
C GLU A 135 -10.80 -6.46 8.05
N ALA A 136 -10.08 -5.51 8.66
CA ALA A 136 -10.41 -4.10 8.57
C ALA A 136 -10.42 -3.58 7.12
N ILE A 137 -9.50 -4.06 6.28
CA ILE A 137 -9.47 -3.74 4.84
C ILE A 137 -10.76 -4.25 4.16
N VAL A 138 -11.12 -5.51 4.40
CA VAL A 138 -12.31 -6.12 3.79
C VAL A 138 -13.58 -5.38 4.22
N ASP A 139 -13.74 -5.13 5.53
CA ASP A 139 -14.91 -4.47 6.09
C ASP A 139 -15.06 -3.03 5.60
N ALA A 140 -13.97 -2.26 5.60
CA ALA A 140 -13.98 -0.89 5.12
C ALA A 140 -14.28 -0.83 3.60
N ALA A 141 -13.71 -1.73 2.81
CA ALA A 141 -13.95 -1.79 1.37
C ALA A 141 -15.41 -2.17 1.06
N LEU A 142 -15.97 -3.16 1.77
CA LEU A 142 -17.37 -3.54 1.63
C LEU A 142 -18.34 -2.40 2.01
N ALA A 143 -18.07 -1.73 3.14
CA ALA A 143 -18.88 -0.61 3.59
C ALA A 143 -18.88 0.56 2.58
N ALA A 144 -17.77 0.79 1.91
CA ALA A 144 -17.61 1.84 0.91
C ALA A 144 -17.95 1.41 -0.53
N GLY A 145 -18.32 0.15 -0.75
CA GLY A 145 -18.55 -0.39 -2.10
C GLY A 145 -17.31 -0.40 -3.00
N LYS A 146 -16.10 -0.42 -2.40
CA LYS A 146 -14.84 -0.40 -3.14
C LYS A 146 -14.36 -1.80 -3.53
N PRO A 147 -13.76 -1.96 -4.71
CA PRO A 147 -13.00 -3.15 -5.04
C PRO A 147 -11.85 -3.38 -4.05
N PHE A 148 -11.59 -4.63 -3.72
CA PHE A 148 -10.45 -4.98 -2.89
C PHE A 148 -9.83 -6.32 -3.27
N ALA A 149 -8.56 -6.51 -2.88
CA ALA A 149 -7.86 -7.78 -2.93
C ALA A 149 -6.94 -7.91 -1.72
N VAL A 150 -7.08 -8.97 -0.92
CA VAL A 150 -6.20 -9.25 0.21
C VAL A 150 -5.61 -10.66 0.10
N VAL A 151 -4.34 -10.80 0.47
CA VAL A 151 -3.66 -12.09 0.62
C VAL A 151 -3.39 -12.31 2.11
N PRO A 152 -4.31 -12.97 2.83
CA PRO A 152 -4.16 -13.22 4.25
C PRO A 152 -2.95 -14.12 4.52
N CYS A 153 -2.22 -13.88 5.62
CA CYS A 153 -1.09 -14.71 6.02
C CYS A 153 -1.19 -15.20 7.47
N CYS A 154 -1.89 -14.45 8.32
CA CYS A 154 -1.99 -14.68 9.75
C CYS A 154 -3.45 -14.57 10.22
N VAL A 155 -3.82 -15.28 11.28
CA VAL A 155 -5.20 -15.33 11.79
C VAL A 155 -5.38 -14.57 13.10
N PHE A 156 -4.37 -14.60 13.98
CA PHE A 156 -4.38 -13.95 15.30
C PHE A 156 -5.62 -14.31 16.15
N PRO A 157 -5.89 -15.61 16.42
CA PRO A 157 -7.12 -16.02 17.11
C PRO A 157 -7.23 -15.49 18.54
N ALA A 158 -6.10 -15.21 19.20
CA ALA A 158 -6.09 -14.61 20.53
C ALA A 158 -6.46 -13.11 20.50
N LEU A 159 -6.14 -12.41 19.42
CA LEU A 159 -6.48 -11.00 19.23
C LEU A 159 -7.94 -10.82 18.77
N PHE A 160 -8.45 -11.79 18.01
CA PHE A 160 -9.79 -11.78 17.45
C PHE A 160 -10.59 -13.04 17.86
N PRO A 161 -10.87 -13.22 19.17
CA PRO A 161 -11.50 -14.44 19.70
C PRO A 161 -12.94 -14.65 19.25
N ASP A 162 -13.60 -13.58 18.78
CA ASP A 162 -15.03 -13.58 18.46
C ASP A 162 -15.34 -13.94 16.99
N ARG A 163 -14.30 -14.14 16.16
CA ARG A 163 -14.52 -14.56 14.77
C ARG A 163 -15.18 -15.93 14.71
N ARG A 164 -16.33 -16.00 14.02
CA ARG A 164 -17.11 -17.24 13.83
C ARG A 164 -17.46 -17.41 12.35
N LEU A 165 -17.40 -18.63 11.87
CA LEU A 165 -17.99 -19.05 10.62
C LEU A 165 -19.52 -19.08 10.75
N LYS A 166 -20.24 -19.07 9.64
CA LYS A 166 -21.72 -19.15 9.62
C LYS A 166 -22.27 -20.41 10.29
N ASP A 167 -21.50 -21.50 10.32
CA ASP A 167 -21.83 -22.73 11.04
C ASP A 167 -21.57 -22.66 12.57
N GLY A 168 -21.04 -21.54 13.07
CA GLY A 168 -20.68 -21.32 14.47
C GLY A 168 -19.25 -21.73 14.81
N GLY A 169 -18.49 -22.30 13.89
CA GLY A 169 -17.09 -22.70 14.08
C GLY A 169 -16.18 -21.51 14.34
N GLY A 170 -15.20 -21.67 15.23
CA GLY A 170 -14.19 -20.63 15.50
C GLY A 170 -13.15 -20.54 14.39
N VAL A 171 -12.64 -19.31 14.15
CA VAL A 171 -11.63 -19.05 13.12
C VAL A 171 -10.23 -19.08 13.74
N ARG A 172 -9.50 -20.16 13.52
CA ARG A 172 -8.18 -20.43 14.13
C ARG A 172 -7.08 -20.72 13.11
N ARG A 173 -7.45 -21.15 11.90
CA ARG A 173 -6.54 -21.53 10.82
C ARG A 173 -6.73 -20.61 9.62
N LEU A 174 -5.71 -20.50 8.78
CA LEU A 174 -5.76 -19.65 7.60
C LEU A 174 -6.91 -20.03 6.64
N ALA A 175 -7.14 -21.32 6.44
CA ALA A 175 -8.24 -21.78 5.60
C ALA A 175 -9.62 -21.34 6.15
N GLU A 176 -9.82 -21.44 7.46
CA GLU A 176 -11.03 -20.97 8.13
C GLU A 176 -11.17 -19.45 8.03
N PHE A 177 -10.05 -18.72 8.10
CA PHE A 177 -10.07 -17.25 7.94
C PHE A 177 -10.42 -16.83 6.53
N VAL A 178 -9.94 -17.55 5.50
CA VAL A 178 -10.34 -17.30 4.10
C VAL A 178 -11.84 -17.51 3.93
N VAL A 179 -12.40 -18.61 4.47
CA VAL A 179 -13.84 -18.87 4.44
C VAL A 179 -14.62 -17.77 5.18
N TYR A 180 -14.18 -17.39 6.37
CA TYR A 180 -14.77 -16.32 7.16
C TYR A 180 -14.85 -15.00 6.38
N LEU A 181 -13.77 -14.60 5.71
CA LEU A 181 -13.75 -13.40 4.88
C LEU A 181 -14.71 -13.54 3.69
N GLN A 182 -14.75 -14.73 3.06
CA GLN A 182 -15.65 -14.99 1.94
C GLN A 182 -17.13 -14.94 2.35
N GLU A 183 -17.45 -15.39 3.55
CA GLU A 183 -18.81 -15.37 4.09
C GLU A 183 -19.36 -13.97 4.37
N LYS A 184 -18.50 -12.93 4.44
CA LYS A 184 -18.94 -11.54 4.69
C LYS A 184 -19.80 -10.97 3.56
N HIS A 185 -19.64 -11.46 2.31
CA HIS A 185 -20.42 -10.97 1.18
C HIS A 185 -20.43 -11.97 0.01
N VAL A 186 -21.58 -12.20 -0.61
CA VAL A 186 -21.76 -13.15 -1.72
C VAL A 186 -20.90 -12.88 -2.96
N GLY A 187 -20.48 -11.64 -3.18
CA GLY A 187 -19.61 -11.25 -4.30
C GLY A 187 -18.12 -11.44 -4.04
N ILE A 188 -17.72 -11.91 -2.87
CA ILE A 188 -16.32 -12.19 -2.55
C ILE A 188 -15.90 -13.50 -3.22
N LYS A 189 -14.78 -13.44 -3.94
CA LYS A 189 -14.18 -14.56 -4.65
C LYS A 189 -12.84 -14.92 -4.03
N VAL A 190 -12.40 -16.14 -4.25
CA VAL A 190 -11.09 -16.66 -3.81
C VAL A 190 -10.36 -17.23 -5.02
N ALA A 191 -9.08 -16.94 -5.12
CA ALA A 191 -8.18 -17.50 -6.14
C ALA A 191 -6.80 -17.77 -5.54
N VAL A 192 -5.98 -18.53 -6.24
CA VAL A 192 -4.58 -18.80 -5.91
C VAL A 192 -3.70 -18.02 -6.87
N LEU A 193 -2.71 -17.31 -6.33
CA LEU A 193 -1.70 -16.60 -7.13
C LEU A 193 -0.61 -17.61 -7.52
N GLU A 194 -0.61 -18.04 -8.76
CA GLU A 194 0.38 -18.97 -9.28
C GLU A 194 1.78 -18.36 -9.27
N GLY A 195 2.80 -19.16 -8.99
CA GLY A 195 4.19 -18.71 -8.94
C GLY A 195 4.57 -17.86 -7.72
N VAL A 196 3.65 -17.60 -6.79
CA VAL A 196 3.92 -16.91 -5.53
C VAL A 196 4.15 -17.92 -4.42
N PRO A 197 5.35 -18.01 -3.83
CA PRO A 197 5.62 -18.95 -2.74
C PRO A 197 4.97 -18.47 -1.43
N GLY A 198 4.63 -19.42 -0.55
CA GLY A 198 4.03 -19.15 0.77
C GLY A 198 2.53 -18.91 0.70
N CYS A 199 2.04 -17.96 1.50
CA CYS A 199 0.62 -17.59 1.50
C CYS A 199 0.28 -16.85 0.20
N ASN A 200 -0.45 -17.51 -0.68
CA ASN A 200 -0.76 -17.05 -2.04
C ASN A 200 -2.26 -17.10 -2.38
N THR A 201 -3.10 -17.39 -1.40
CA THR A 201 -4.56 -17.33 -1.57
C THR A 201 -5.02 -15.88 -1.51
N VAL A 202 -5.63 -15.37 -2.58
CA VAL A 202 -6.22 -14.04 -2.63
C VAL A 202 -7.72 -14.12 -2.41
N VAL A 203 -8.22 -13.26 -1.53
CA VAL A 203 -9.64 -13.01 -1.29
C VAL A 203 -9.95 -11.63 -1.88
N TYR A 204 -10.88 -11.53 -2.80
CA TYR A 204 -11.13 -10.29 -3.54
C TYR A 204 -12.59 -10.09 -3.93
N LYS A 205 -12.94 -8.84 -4.19
CA LYS A 205 -14.22 -8.43 -4.78
C LYS A 205 -13.97 -7.28 -5.77
N GLN A 206 -14.58 -7.35 -6.90
CA GLN A 206 -14.64 -6.30 -7.93
C GLN A 206 -15.89 -5.44 -7.77
#